data_06d33df53c7f85525f24b09b013603eb
#
_entry.id   06d33df53c7f85525f24b09b013603eb
#
_cell.length_a   1.000
_cell.length_b   1.000
_cell.length_c   1.000
_cell.angle_alpha   90.00
_cell.angle_beta   90.00
_cell.angle_gamma   90.00
#
_symmetry.space_group_name_H-M   'P 1'
#
loop_
_entity.id
_entity.type
_entity.pdbx_description
1 polymer ?
#
loop_
_entity_poly.entity_id
_entity_poly.type
_entity_poly.pdbx_seq_one_letter_code
_entity_poly.pdbx_strand_id
1 'polypeptide(L)'
;PREAEVFQEDDIMLAIAYVLQCAVENQMPLSICIGLGTNMGAHRGDGPLSEFINSTASFSQNSISIAAGNEGTARHHYLSGADRQEKTDTVELKVGEQESTRGFSMEFWGDSPNFYNIVNQSPTGERLPVSTALKYGTQELSFVFVETRILVNYIPIERRTGKTLVFFRFLHPAPGIWKLLVEERMPANGGFHIWIPTRGL
;
A
#
# COMPACT_ATOMS: atom_id res chain seq x y z
N PRO A 1 13.31 -15.92 17.13
CA PRO A 1 12.14 -15.67 16.31
C PRO A 1 12.55 -15.96 14.88
N ARG A 2 11.86 -16.91 14.20
CA ARG A 2 12.08 -17.11 12.77
C ARG A 2 11.69 -15.83 12.08
N GLU A 3 12.61 -15.24 11.29
CA GLU A 3 12.27 -14.20 10.33
C GLU A 3 11.12 -14.73 9.47
N ALA A 4 10.04 -13.98 9.37
CA ALA A 4 8.97 -14.37 8.48
C ALA A 4 9.53 -14.35 7.06
N GLU A 5 9.45 -15.48 6.36
CA GLU A 5 9.81 -15.57 4.96
C GLU A 5 8.90 -14.59 4.21
N VAL A 6 9.50 -13.60 3.55
CA VAL A 6 8.80 -12.62 2.73
C VAL A 6 9.02 -13.04 1.28
N PHE A 7 7.94 -13.36 0.58
CA PHE A 7 7.97 -13.67 -0.85
C PHE A 7 7.67 -12.40 -1.65
N GLN A 8 8.36 -12.22 -2.74
CA GLN A 8 8.07 -11.15 -3.70
C GLN A 8 6.93 -11.61 -4.63
N GLU A 9 6.24 -10.66 -5.27
CA GLU A 9 5.15 -10.99 -6.19
C GLU A 9 5.62 -11.83 -7.38
N ASP A 10 6.82 -11.61 -7.87
CA ASP A 10 7.45 -12.39 -8.94
C ASP A 10 7.75 -13.84 -8.53
N ASP A 11 8.13 -14.09 -7.28
CA ASP A 11 8.29 -15.46 -6.76
C ASP A 11 6.97 -16.23 -6.82
N ILE A 12 5.87 -15.57 -6.45
CA ILE A 12 4.52 -16.17 -6.52
C ILE A 12 4.12 -16.44 -7.98
N MET A 13 4.38 -15.49 -8.88
CA MET A 13 4.11 -15.66 -10.31
C MET A 13 4.92 -16.82 -10.90
N LEU A 14 6.19 -16.96 -10.55
CA LEU A 14 7.03 -18.08 -10.98
C LEU A 14 6.52 -19.41 -10.43
N ALA A 15 6.10 -19.46 -9.17
CA ALA A 15 5.51 -20.67 -8.58
C ALA A 15 4.22 -21.09 -9.29
N ILE A 16 3.33 -20.15 -9.61
CA ILE A 16 2.12 -20.42 -10.40
C ILE A 16 2.47 -20.94 -11.80
N ALA A 17 3.44 -20.30 -12.47
CA ALA A 17 3.89 -20.72 -13.80
C ALA A 17 4.44 -22.15 -13.77
N TYR A 18 5.23 -22.49 -12.75
CA TYR A 18 5.80 -23.81 -12.59
C TYR A 18 4.73 -24.91 -12.40
N VAL A 19 3.76 -24.68 -11.50
CA VAL A 19 2.70 -25.69 -11.28
C VAL A 19 1.77 -25.82 -12.49
N LEU A 20 1.54 -24.72 -13.23
CA LEU A 20 0.82 -24.74 -14.49
C LEU A 20 1.52 -25.60 -15.53
N GLN A 21 2.84 -25.44 -15.68
CA GLN A 21 3.64 -26.25 -16.60
C GLN A 21 3.55 -27.74 -16.22
N CYS A 22 3.69 -28.07 -14.94
CA CYS A 22 3.56 -29.45 -14.47
C CYS A 22 2.17 -30.04 -14.79
N ALA A 23 1.10 -29.26 -14.63
CA ALA A 23 -0.25 -29.72 -14.94
C ALA A 23 -0.43 -30.00 -16.46
N VAL A 24 0.09 -29.12 -17.31
CA VAL A 24 0.05 -29.28 -18.78
C VAL A 24 0.84 -30.52 -19.21
N GLU A 25 2.07 -30.71 -18.69
CA GLU A 25 2.91 -31.87 -19.02
C GLU A 25 2.26 -33.20 -18.63
N ASN A 26 1.51 -33.21 -17.53
CA ASN A 26 0.82 -34.43 -17.04
C ASN A 26 -0.63 -34.53 -17.55
N GLN A 27 -1.11 -33.58 -18.35
CA GLN A 27 -2.49 -33.53 -18.85
C GLN A 27 -3.53 -33.57 -17.73
N MET A 28 -3.29 -32.86 -16.64
CA MET A 28 -4.13 -32.84 -15.44
C MET A 28 -4.79 -31.47 -15.24
N PRO A 29 -6.01 -31.42 -14.69
CA PRO A 29 -6.60 -30.18 -14.23
C PRO A 29 -5.79 -29.61 -13.05
N LEU A 30 -5.78 -28.28 -12.92
CA LEU A 30 -5.02 -27.57 -11.90
C LEU A 30 -5.96 -26.83 -10.94
N SER A 31 -5.74 -27.06 -9.63
CA SER A 31 -6.38 -26.27 -8.58
C SER A 31 -5.28 -25.69 -7.67
N ILE A 32 -5.22 -24.35 -7.61
CA ILE A 32 -4.24 -23.64 -6.79
C ILE A 32 -4.97 -22.95 -5.63
N CYS A 33 -4.43 -23.08 -4.42
CA CYS A 33 -4.85 -22.32 -3.25
C CYS A 33 -3.69 -21.43 -2.79
N ILE A 34 -3.91 -20.10 -2.79
CA ILE A 34 -2.91 -19.13 -2.35
C ILE A 34 -3.31 -18.62 -0.96
N GLY A 35 -2.59 -19.10 0.08
CA GLY A 35 -2.79 -18.70 1.47
C GLY A 35 -1.98 -17.47 1.89
N LEU A 36 -1.52 -16.67 0.93
CA LEU A 36 -0.71 -15.47 1.13
C LEU A 36 -1.53 -14.25 0.74
N GLY A 37 -1.19 -13.10 1.32
CA GLY A 37 -1.82 -11.83 1.00
C GLY A 37 -0.95 -10.64 1.36
N THR A 38 -1.31 -9.47 0.82
CA THR A 38 -0.67 -8.19 1.11
C THR A 38 -1.74 -7.12 1.24
N ASN A 39 -1.48 -6.10 2.06
CA ASN A 39 -2.30 -4.89 2.12
C ASN A 39 -1.78 -3.78 1.19
N MET A 40 -0.75 -4.07 0.41
CA MET A 40 -0.17 -3.10 -0.51
C MET A 40 -0.80 -3.24 -1.90
N GLY A 41 -0.80 -2.14 -2.66
CA GLY A 41 -1.35 -2.11 -4.01
C GLY A 41 -2.69 -1.38 -4.11
N ALA A 42 -3.21 -1.26 -5.34
CA ALA A 42 -4.39 -0.46 -5.65
C ALA A 42 -5.74 -1.08 -5.23
N HIS A 43 -5.77 -2.33 -4.80
CA HIS A 43 -6.96 -3.09 -4.38
C HIS A 43 -8.11 -3.16 -5.41
N ARG A 44 -7.76 -3.07 -6.70
CA ARG A 44 -8.72 -3.13 -7.83
C ARG A 44 -8.57 -4.36 -8.72
N GLY A 45 -7.59 -5.20 -8.44
CA GLY A 45 -7.30 -6.37 -9.27
C GLY A 45 -6.53 -6.05 -10.56
N ASP A 46 -5.96 -4.87 -10.68
CA ASP A 46 -5.21 -4.36 -11.83
C ASP A 46 -3.68 -4.35 -11.62
N GLY A 47 -3.21 -4.96 -10.52
CA GLY A 47 -1.78 -5.18 -10.27
C GLY A 47 -1.20 -6.34 -11.10
N PRO A 48 0.15 -6.40 -11.28
CA PRO A 48 0.80 -7.43 -12.10
C PRO A 48 0.44 -8.85 -11.69
N LEU A 49 0.46 -9.15 -10.41
CA LEU A 49 0.10 -10.46 -9.88
C LEU A 49 -1.38 -10.79 -10.13
N SER A 50 -2.28 -9.82 -9.95
CA SER A 50 -3.71 -10.01 -10.20
C SER A 50 -4.00 -10.29 -11.67
N GLU A 51 -3.38 -9.56 -12.59
CA GLU A 51 -3.50 -9.79 -14.03
C GLU A 51 -2.96 -11.18 -14.43
N PHE A 52 -1.83 -11.58 -13.84
CA PHE A 52 -1.25 -12.90 -14.08
C PHE A 52 -2.15 -14.03 -13.59
N ILE A 53 -2.72 -13.89 -12.38
CA ILE A 53 -3.68 -14.85 -11.82
C ILE A 53 -4.94 -14.94 -12.69
N ASN A 54 -5.51 -13.81 -13.10
CA ASN A 54 -6.68 -13.77 -13.98
C ASN A 54 -6.40 -14.45 -15.32
N SER A 55 -5.23 -14.17 -15.90
CA SER A 55 -4.81 -14.82 -17.15
C SER A 55 -4.69 -16.33 -16.98
N THR A 56 -4.04 -16.80 -15.91
CA THR A 56 -3.88 -18.23 -15.63
C THR A 56 -5.22 -18.92 -15.37
N ALA A 57 -6.12 -18.28 -14.62
CA ALA A 57 -7.44 -18.82 -14.33
C ALA A 57 -8.38 -18.86 -15.55
N SER A 58 -8.08 -18.09 -16.59
CA SER A 58 -8.87 -18.10 -17.83
C SER A 58 -8.66 -19.34 -18.70
N PHE A 59 -7.58 -20.09 -18.48
CA PHE A 59 -7.39 -21.38 -19.17
C PHE A 59 -8.38 -22.42 -18.63
N SER A 60 -8.94 -23.23 -19.55
CA SER A 60 -9.85 -24.32 -19.17
C SER A 60 -9.17 -25.29 -18.21
N GLN A 61 -9.95 -25.85 -17.29
CA GLN A 61 -9.51 -26.81 -16.27
C GLN A 61 -8.61 -26.25 -15.18
N ASN A 62 -8.45 -24.92 -15.08
CA ASN A 62 -7.71 -24.28 -13.98
C ASN A 62 -8.69 -23.61 -13.01
N SER A 63 -8.35 -23.70 -11.71
CA SER A 63 -9.07 -23.02 -10.64
C SER A 63 -8.06 -22.42 -9.67
N ILE A 64 -8.26 -21.15 -9.30
CA ILE A 64 -7.39 -20.46 -8.35
C ILE A 64 -8.26 -19.85 -7.26
N SER A 65 -7.98 -20.18 -6.01
CA SER A 65 -8.59 -19.58 -4.83
C SER A 65 -7.55 -18.83 -4.01
N ILE A 66 -7.93 -17.66 -3.50
CA ILE A 66 -7.03 -16.77 -2.78
C ILE A 66 -7.66 -16.45 -1.42
N ALA A 67 -6.86 -16.50 -0.35
CA ALA A 67 -7.30 -16.13 0.97
C ALA A 67 -7.61 -14.64 1.03
N ALA A 68 -8.77 -14.28 1.62
CA ALA A 68 -9.19 -12.89 1.81
C ALA A 68 -8.44 -12.21 2.98
N GLY A 69 -7.61 -12.94 3.73
CA GLY A 69 -6.96 -12.45 4.94
C GLY A 69 -7.85 -12.57 6.19
N ASN A 70 -7.27 -12.29 7.34
CA ASN A 70 -7.92 -12.40 8.65
C ASN A 70 -7.72 -11.17 9.53
N GLU A 71 -7.32 -10.03 8.94
CA GLU A 71 -6.90 -8.82 9.65
C GLU A 71 -7.95 -7.71 9.66
N GLY A 72 -9.22 -8.01 9.47
CA GLY A 72 -10.31 -7.02 9.40
C GLY A 72 -10.43 -6.11 10.63
N THR A 73 -9.89 -6.51 11.79
CA THR A 73 -9.89 -5.71 13.03
C THR A 73 -8.57 -5.00 13.29
N ALA A 74 -7.53 -5.25 12.48
CA ALA A 74 -6.17 -4.74 12.72
C ALA A 74 -5.99 -3.26 12.40
N ARG A 75 -6.99 -2.62 11.75
CA ARG A 75 -6.98 -1.19 11.40
C ARG A 75 -5.81 -0.78 10.49
N HIS A 76 -5.45 -1.64 9.55
CA HIS A 76 -4.38 -1.39 8.58
C HIS A 76 -4.86 -0.61 7.35
N HIS A 77 -6.12 -0.21 7.31
CA HIS A 77 -6.75 0.55 6.25
C HIS A 77 -7.52 1.74 6.79
N TYR A 78 -7.38 2.87 6.14
CA TYR A 78 -8.20 4.05 6.33
C TYR A 78 -8.87 4.41 5.00
N LEU A 79 -10.17 4.66 5.03
CA LEU A 79 -10.95 5.21 3.93
C LEU A 79 -11.49 6.57 4.33
N SER A 80 -11.20 7.59 3.52
CA SER A 80 -11.79 8.91 3.70
C SER A 80 -13.31 8.87 3.47
N GLY A 81 -14.09 9.57 4.30
CA GLY A 81 -15.56 9.59 4.19
C GLY A 81 -16.04 10.16 2.85
N ALA A 82 -17.12 9.56 2.29
CA ALA A 82 -17.70 9.99 1.03
C ALA A 82 -18.53 11.32 1.16
N ASP A 83 -19.06 11.61 2.35
CA ASP A 83 -19.94 12.75 2.63
C ASP A 83 -19.24 13.86 3.42
N ARG A 84 -18.03 14.21 3.02
CA ARG A 84 -17.27 15.24 3.75
C ARG A 84 -17.74 16.64 3.44
N GLN A 85 -18.16 17.37 4.46
CA GLN A 85 -18.34 18.81 4.41
C GLN A 85 -16.99 19.56 4.48
N GLU A 86 -15.98 18.94 5.11
CA GLU A 86 -14.61 19.47 5.22
C GLU A 86 -13.69 18.80 4.21
N LYS A 87 -12.84 19.60 3.57
CA LYS A 87 -11.86 19.13 2.58
C LYS A 87 -10.56 18.65 3.20
N THR A 88 -10.50 18.61 4.53
CA THR A 88 -9.29 18.27 5.29
C THR A 88 -9.56 17.10 6.22
N ASP A 89 -8.74 16.07 6.12
CA ASP A 89 -8.73 14.92 7.04
C ASP A 89 -7.46 14.91 7.88
N THR A 90 -7.61 14.46 9.12
CA THR A 90 -6.47 14.14 9.99
C THR A 90 -6.50 12.64 10.27
N VAL A 91 -5.56 11.91 9.68
CA VAL A 91 -5.43 10.47 9.88
C VAL A 91 -4.35 10.21 10.91
N GLU A 92 -4.70 9.51 12.00
CA GLU A 92 -3.76 9.15 13.04
C GLU A 92 -3.15 7.77 12.79
N LEU A 93 -1.82 7.69 12.89
CA LEU A 93 -1.04 6.47 12.74
C LEU A 93 -0.27 6.24 14.03
N LYS A 94 -0.58 5.14 14.72
CA LYS A 94 0.13 4.74 15.93
C LYS A 94 1.35 3.91 15.56
N VAL A 95 2.52 4.39 15.94
CA VAL A 95 3.81 3.69 15.79
C VAL A 95 4.22 3.11 17.15
N GLY A 96 4.45 1.80 17.19
CA GLY A 96 4.95 1.09 18.37
C GLY A 96 6.48 1.03 18.42
N GLU A 97 7.02 0.48 19.49
CA GLU A 97 8.47 0.34 19.69
C GLU A 97 9.12 -0.61 18.64
N GLN A 98 8.40 -1.62 18.20
CA GLN A 98 8.92 -2.56 17.19
C GLN A 98 9.04 -1.91 15.82
N GLU A 99 8.03 -1.16 15.41
CA GLU A 99 8.01 -0.41 14.16
C GLU A 99 9.06 0.71 14.17
N SER A 100 9.35 1.29 15.34
CA SER A 100 10.42 2.28 15.51
C SER A 100 11.78 1.73 15.10
N THR A 101 12.06 0.47 15.38
CA THR A 101 13.36 -0.15 15.06
C THR A 101 13.44 -0.60 13.60
N ARG A 102 12.36 -1.13 13.05
CA ARG A 102 12.34 -1.76 11.71
C ARG A 102 11.94 -0.80 10.61
N GLY A 103 11.18 0.22 10.95
CA GLY A 103 10.48 1.05 9.96
C GLY A 103 9.30 0.33 9.33
N PHE A 104 8.59 1.00 8.46
CA PHE A 104 7.46 0.45 7.70
C PHE A 104 7.19 1.29 6.45
N SER A 105 6.42 0.70 5.54
CA SER A 105 5.92 1.39 4.35
C SER A 105 4.44 1.71 4.51
N MET A 106 3.96 2.72 3.79
CA MET A 106 2.56 3.11 3.75
C MET A 106 2.23 3.61 2.36
N GLU A 107 1.06 3.24 1.86
CA GLU A 107 0.55 3.71 0.57
C GLU A 107 -0.68 4.58 0.77
N PHE A 108 -0.67 5.72 0.10
CA PHE A 108 -1.83 6.59 -0.06
C PHE A 108 -2.31 6.48 -1.50
N TRP A 109 -3.57 6.15 -1.69
CA TRP A 109 -4.23 6.02 -2.98
C TRP A 109 -5.39 7.01 -3.08
N GLY A 110 -5.22 8.06 -3.87
CA GLY A 110 -6.23 9.11 -4.05
C GLY A 110 -6.95 8.99 -5.39
N ASP A 111 -8.24 9.26 -5.40
CA ASP A 111 -9.03 9.25 -6.63
C ASP A 111 -8.69 10.46 -7.52
N SER A 112 -8.52 10.21 -8.83
CA SER A 112 -8.38 11.26 -9.82
C SER A 112 -9.76 11.83 -10.21
N PRO A 113 -9.85 13.13 -10.56
CA PRO A 113 -8.78 14.11 -10.81
C PRO A 113 -8.36 14.95 -9.59
N ASN A 114 -8.58 14.48 -8.38
CA ASN A 114 -8.25 15.22 -7.17
C ASN A 114 -6.74 15.42 -7.01
N PHE A 115 -6.36 16.54 -6.40
CA PHE A 115 -5.02 16.81 -5.93
C PHE A 115 -5.00 16.84 -4.41
N TYR A 116 -3.98 16.25 -3.82
CA TYR A 116 -3.86 16.11 -2.38
C TYR A 116 -2.62 16.84 -1.88
N ASN A 117 -2.84 17.76 -0.93
CA ASN A 117 -1.75 18.27 -0.10
C ASN A 117 -1.66 17.38 1.13
N ILE A 118 -0.49 16.82 1.35
CA ILE A 118 -0.24 15.94 2.49
C ILE A 118 0.85 16.56 3.36
N VAL A 119 0.57 16.65 4.66
CA VAL A 119 1.53 17.08 5.66
C VAL A 119 1.71 15.96 6.68
N ASN A 120 2.96 15.55 6.91
CA ASN A 120 3.29 14.60 7.95
C ASN A 120 3.60 15.36 9.25
N GLN A 121 2.93 15.01 10.33
CA GLN A 121 3.20 15.54 11.66
C GLN A 121 3.75 14.45 12.57
N SER A 122 4.92 14.70 13.15
CA SER A 122 5.56 13.81 14.12
C SER A 122 4.83 13.80 15.47
N PRO A 123 5.11 12.84 16.36
CA PRO A 123 4.57 12.84 17.72
C PRO A 123 4.95 14.07 18.54
N THR A 124 6.05 14.74 18.19
CA THR A 124 6.49 16.00 18.84
C THR A 124 5.78 17.24 18.29
N GLY A 125 4.94 17.08 17.25
CA GLY A 125 4.18 18.18 16.64
C GLY A 125 4.87 18.86 15.45
N GLU A 126 6.09 18.47 15.10
CA GLU A 126 6.79 18.99 13.92
C GLU A 126 6.06 18.59 12.63
N ARG A 127 5.90 19.53 11.70
CA ARG A 127 5.12 19.34 10.46
C ARG A 127 5.98 19.51 9.23
N LEU A 128 5.99 18.51 8.35
CA LEU A 128 6.69 18.55 7.08
C LEU A 128 5.74 18.23 5.91
N PRO A 129 5.60 19.14 4.94
CA PRO A 129 4.75 18.94 3.77
C PRO A 129 5.41 18.00 2.76
N VAL A 130 4.59 17.21 2.07
CA VAL A 130 5.00 16.45 0.89
C VAL A 130 4.99 17.39 -0.32
N SER A 131 6.11 17.47 -1.03
CA SER A 131 6.19 18.25 -2.26
C SER A 131 5.53 17.50 -3.42
N THR A 132 4.59 18.15 -4.07
CA THR A 132 3.95 17.67 -5.31
C THR A 132 4.75 18.04 -6.56
N ALA A 133 5.80 18.85 -6.41
CA ALA A 133 6.63 19.33 -7.53
C ALA A 133 7.64 18.28 -8.02
N LEU A 134 8.05 17.35 -7.15
CA LEU A 134 9.02 16.28 -7.49
C LEU A 134 8.30 15.12 -8.17
N LYS A 135 7.87 15.32 -9.39
CA LYS A 135 7.30 14.25 -10.21
C LYS A 135 8.35 13.14 -10.43
N TYR A 136 7.98 11.90 -10.07
CA TYR A 136 8.81 10.71 -10.25
C TYR A 136 10.17 10.69 -9.53
N GLY A 137 10.39 11.62 -8.59
CA GLY A 137 11.54 11.62 -7.70
C GLY A 137 11.21 11.13 -6.30
N THR A 138 12.24 10.87 -5.51
CA THR A 138 12.11 10.58 -4.08
C THR A 138 12.39 11.86 -3.30
N GLN A 139 11.45 12.27 -2.46
CA GLN A 139 11.64 13.32 -1.46
C GLN A 139 12.04 12.67 -0.15
N GLU A 140 13.01 13.26 0.56
CA GLU A 140 13.32 12.90 1.94
C GLU A 140 12.79 13.98 2.88
N LEU A 141 11.96 13.57 3.84
CA LEU A 141 11.50 14.39 4.95
C LEU A 141 12.33 14.02 6.18
N SER A 142 13.18 14.93 6.63
CA SER A 142 14.02 14.74 7.81
C SER A 142 13.51 15.60 8.95
N PHE A 143 13.10 14.98 10.05
CA PHE A 143 12.61 15.66 11.24
C PHE A 143 13.76 16.09 12.14
N VAL A 144 13.60 17.24 12.80
CA VAL A 144 14.65 17.81 13.66
C VAL A 144 14.51 17.33 15.11
N PHE A 145 13.27 17.19 15.57
CA PHE A 145 12.98 16.83 16.97
C PHE A 145 12.86 15.33 17.22
N VAL A 146 12.92 14.51 16.17
CA VAL A 146 12.94 13.05 16.23
C VAL A 146 13.91 12.51 15.18
N GLU A 147 14.58 11.41 15.48
CA GLU A 147 15.54 10.77 14.57
C GLU A 147 14.82 9.97 13.47
N THR A 148 13.82 10.57 12.83
CA THR A 148 12.99 9.94 11.82
C THR A 148 13.24 10.57 10.45
N ARG A 149 13.34 9.71 9.44
CA ARG A 149 13.31 10.11 8.02
C ARG A 149 12.17 9.40 7.31
N ILE A 150 11.48 10.11 6.43
CA ILE A 150 10.45 9.53 5.59
C ILE A 150 10.84 9.76 4.14
N LEU A 151 11.04 8.67 3.40
CA LEU A 151 11.20 8.73 1.96
C LEU A 151 9.83 8.72 1.32
N VAL A 152 9.56 9.69 0.45
CA VAL A 152 8.25 9.87 -0.18
C VAL A 152 8.40 9.88 -1.69
N ASN A 153 7.64 9.02 -2.36
CA ASN A 153 7.48 9.04 -3.81
C ASN A 153 6.05 9.48 -4.14
N TYR A 154 5.91 10.64 -4.78
CA TYR A 154 4.61 11.17 -5.21
C TYR A 154 4.40 10.91 -6.70
N ILE A 155 3.40 10.09 -7.03
CA ILE A 155 3.02 9.71 -8.39
C ILE A 155 1.62 10.26 -8.65
N PRO A 156 1.49 11.41 -9.34
CA PRO A 156 0.19 12.08 -9.55
C PRO A 156 -0.81 11.20 -10.28
N ILE A 157 -0.34 10.40 -11.23
CA ILE A 157 -1.15 9.47 -12.02
C ILE A 157 -0.37 8.16 -12.12
N GLU A 158 -0.81 7.17 -11.37
CA GLU A 158 -0.30 5.82 -11.52
C GLU A 158 -0.88 5.22 -12.82
N ARG A 159 -0.02 4.64 -13.68
CA ARG A 159 -0.35 4.34 -15.09
C ARG A 159 -1.47 3.31 -15.28
N ARG A 160 -1.60 2.35 -14.36
CA ARG A 160 -2.58 1.27 -14.48
C ARG A 160 -3.94 1.66 -13.93
N THR A 161 -3.93 2.35 -12.78
CA THR A 161 -5.14 2.70 -12.04
C THR A 161 -5.72 4.07 -12.40
N GLY A 162 -4.87 4.97 -12.92
CA GLY A 162 -5.20 6.37 -13.10
C GLY A 162 -5.31 7.16 -11.80
N LYS A 163 -5.01 6.55 -10.64
CA LYS A 163 -5.09 7.17 -9.31
C LYS A 163 -3.80 7.89 -8.94
N THR A 164 -3.88 8.81 -7.98
CA THR A 164 -2.69 9.33 -7.31
C THR A 164 -2.16 8.29 -6.34
N LEU A 165 -0.89 7.95 -6.46
CA LEU A 165 -0.18 7.10 -5.50
C LEU A 165 0.89 7.92 -4.78
N VAL A 166 0.86 7.92 -3.45
CA VAL A 166 1.97 8.43 -2.65
C VAL A 166 2.49 7.29 -1.77
N PHE A 167 3.73 6.91 -2.04
CA PHE A 167 4.40 5.86 -1.29
C PHE A 167 5.30 6.50 -0.23
N PHE A 168 5.12 6.08 1.01
CA PHE A 168 5.91 6.52 2.16
C PHE A 168 6.73 5.34 2.69
N ARG A 169 8.00 5.60 2.98
CA ARG A 169 8.86 4.67 3.72
C ARG A 169 9.40 5.36 4.95
N PHE A 170 8.92 4.94 6.10
CA PHE A 170 9.35 5.44 7.40
C PHE A 170 10.62 4.71 7.84
N LEU A 171 11.68 5.45 8.08
CA LEU A 171 12.96 4.96 8.57
C LEU A 171 13.15 5.47 9.99
N HIS A 172 13.35 4.54 10.93
CA HIS A 172 13.48 4.82 12.37
C HIS A 172 12.38 5.75 12.90
N PRO A 173 11.08 5.45 12.65
CA PRO A 173 10.02 6.33 13.10
C PRO A 173 9.95 6.38 14.63
N ALA A 174 9.90 7.57 15.21
CA ALA A 174 9.71 7.73 16.64
C ALA A 174 8.39 7.09 17.08
N PRO A 175 8.37 6.34 18.20
CA PRO A 175 7.13 5.78 18.72
C PRO A 175 6.15 6.87 19.13
N GLY A 176 4.86 6.61 18.99
CA GLY A 176 3.82 7.58 19.33
C GLY A 176 2.77 7.73 18.23
N ILE A 177 2.02 8.82 18.29
CA ILE A 177 0.97 9.12 17.34
C ILE A 177 1.50 10.10 16.28
N TRP A 178 1.64 9.60 15.07
CA TRP A 178 1.88 10.38 13.86
C TRP A 178 0.55 10.82 13.27
N LYS A 179 0.54 11.96 12.56
CA LYS A 179 -0.66 12.45 11.88
C LYS A 179 -0.34 12.75 10.42
N LEU A 180 -1.20 12.27 9.53
CA LEU A 180 -1.27 12.74 8.16
C LEU A 180 -2.42 13.72 8.07
N LEU A 181 -2.10 14.99 7.76
CA LEU A 181 -3.11 15.99 7.43
C LEU A 181 -3.23 16.00 5.91
N VAL A 182 -4.40 15.65 5.41
CA VAL A 182 -4.69 15.52 3.98
C VAL A 182 -5.73 16.56 3.60
N GLU A 183 -5.38 17.46 2.70
CA GLU A 183 -6.28 18.46 2.11
C GLU A 183 -6.53 18.12 0.64
N GLU A 184 -7.79 18.00 0.27
CA GLU A 184 -8.21 17.88 -1.12
C GLU A 184 -8.35 19.25 -1.75
N ARG A 185 -7.75 19.46 -2.94
CA ARG A 185 -7.75 20.77 -3.60
C ARG A 185 -8.81 20.94 -4.67
N MET A 186 -9.39 19.89 -5.19
CA MET A 186 -10.46 19.97 -6.17
C MET A 186 -11.76 19.40 -5.60
N PRO A 187 -12.91 20.04 -5.86
CA PRO A 187 -14.21 19.58 -5.42
C PRO A 187 -14.71 18.45 -6.35
N ALA A 188 -14.01 17.35 -6.45
CA ALA A 188 -14.51 16.17 -7.09
C ALA A 188 -15.07 15.22 -6.03
N ASN A 189 -16.11 14.45 -6.36
CA ASN A 189 -16.64 13.40 -5.50
C ASN A 189 -15.67 12.21 -5.53
N GLY A 190 -14.53 12.36 -4.91
CA GLY A 190 -13.51 11.35 -4.78
C GLY A 190 -13.08 11.23 -3.33
N GLY A 191 -12.33 10.22 -3.04
CA GLY A 191 -11.78 9.96 -1.73
C GLY A 191 -10.35 9.47 -1.83
N PHE A 192 -9.83 9.03 -0.72
CA PHE A 192 -8.54 8.39 -0.67
C PHE A 192 -8.56 7.21 0.30
N HIS A 193 -7.66 6.28 0.04
CA HIS A 193 -7.36 5.15 0.90
C HIS A 193 -5.94 5.28 1.42
N ILE A 194 -5.70 4.83 2.65
CA ILE A 194 -4.36 4.65 3.18
C ILE A 194 -4.25 3.20 3.61
N TRP A 195 -3.17 2.55 3.18
CA TRP A 195 -2.86 1.17 3.51
C TRP A 195 -1.50 1.06 4.17
N ILE A 196 -1.42 0.25 5.23
CA ILE A 196 -0.17 -0.14 5.88
C ILE A 196 -0.03 -1.66 5.84
N PRO A 197 1.21 -2.19 5.76
CA PRO A 197 1.42 -3.63 5.71
C PRO A 197 0.95 -4.31 6.99
N THR A 198 0.65 -5.60 6.89
CA THR A 198 0.21 -6.45 8.00
C THR A 198 1.30 -6.64 9.06
N ARG A 199 2.56 -6.50 8.65
CA ARG A 199 3.74 -6.52 9.52
C ARG A 199 4.72 -5.48 9.03
N GLY A 200 5.40 -4.81 9.97
CA GLY A 200 6.50 -3.92 9.63
C GLY A 200 7.60 -4.67 8.87
N LEU A 201 8.08 -4.07 7.82
CA LEU A 201 9.21 -4.57 7.03
C LEU A 201 10.52 -4.29 7.76
#